data_a5eeb8b20967eb7bd5a7edcc52fa7220
#
_entry.id   a5eeb8b20967eb7bd5a7edcc52fa7220
#
_cell.length_a   1.000
_cell.length_b   1.000
_cell.length_c   1.000
_cell.angle_alpha   90.00
_cell.angle_beta   90.00
_cell.angle_gamma   90.00
#
_symmetry.space_group_name_H-M   'P 1'
#
loop_
_entity.id
_entity.type
_entity.pdbx_description
1 polymer ?
#
loop_
_entity_poly.entity_id
_entity_poly.type
_entity_poly.pdbx_seq_one_letter_code
_entity_poly.pdbx_strand_id
1 'polypeptide(L)'
;MLFRSIDVDGRKLTYIASGIIESGDPVNGLPERLGILYAGIKEVLDTYKPESAAIEEVFLNVNPRSTLMLGQARGAVIAALVSAKLPVAEYSALRVKQAIVGTGRATKPQVQEMVKRLLRLNRIPGTDASDALGVAICAAHHANIPKAISGTLATKKRNK
;
A
#
# COMPACT_ATOMS: atom_id res chain seq x y z
N MET A 1 11.29 -5.57 -2.03
CA MET A 1 9.99 -4.98 -1.59
C MET A 1 10.20 -3.53 -1.19
N LEU A 2 9.33 -2.64 -1.63
CA LEU A 2 9.37 -1.24 -1.23
C LEU A 2 8.36 -0.98 -0.11
N PHE A 3 8.74 -0.22 0.91
CA PHE A 3 7.80 0.31 1.89
C PHE A 3 7.86 1.84 1.94
N ARG A 4 6.77 2.45 2.35
CA ARG A 4 6.63 3.88 2.57
C ARG A 4 5.77 4.12 3.80
N SER A 5 6.15 5.10 4.62
CA SER A 5 5.39 5.53 5.78
C SER A 5 5.05 7.01 5.67
N ILE A 6 3.82 7.33 5.99
CA ILE A 6 3.32 8.70 6.10
C ILE A 6 2.61 8.87 7.43
N ASP A 7 2.65 10.08 7.96
CA ASP A 7 1.84 10.49 9.10
C ASP A 7 0.61 11.26 8.61
N VAL A 8 -0.50 11.09 9.34
CA VAL A 8 -1.82 11.64 8.99
C VAL A 8 -2.37 12.41 10.18
N ASP A 9 -2.31 13.74 10.10
CA ASP A 9 -2.92 14.64 11.08
C ASP A 9 -4.09 15.40 10.43
N GLY A 10 -5.30 14.91 10.65
CA GLY A 10 -6.49 15.41 9.97
C GLY A 10 -6.38 15.33 8.46
N ARG A 11 -6.23 16.48 7.78
CA ARG A 11 -6.01 16.55 6.32
C ARG A 11 -4.55 16.69 5.92
N LYS A 12 -3.67 16.86 6.88
CA LYS A 12 -2.24 17.02 6.62
C LYS A 12 -1.60 15.66 6.48
N LEU A 13 -0.90 15.44 5.38
CA LEU A 13 -0.10 14.26 5.10
C LEU A 13 1.37 14.65 5.17
N THR A 14 2.16 13.89 5.93
CA THR A 14 3.58 14.12 6.09
C THR A 14 4.34 12.84 5.75
N TYR A 15 5.33 12.95 4.88
CA TYR A 15 6.25 11.85 4.59
C TYR A 15 7.12 11.55 5.82
N ILE A 16 7.19 10.28 6.24
CA ILE A 16 8.00 9.84 7.37
C ILE A 16 9.23 9.08 6.89
N ALA A 17 9.03 7.98 6.15
CA ALA A 17 10.12 7.10 5.79
C ALA A 17 9.87 6.34 4.50
N SER A 18 10.95 5.86 3.93
CA SER A 18 10.95 4.91 2.83
C SER A 18 12.14 3.98 2.91
N GLY A 19 11.97 2.77 2.41
CA GLY A 19 13.05 1.81 2.32
C GLY A 19 12.75 0.71 1.32
N ILE A 20 13.77 -0.12 1.13
CA ILE A 20 13.72 -1.34 0.31
C ILE A 20 14.05 -2.50 1.24
N ILE A 21 13.19 -3.51 1.25
CA ILE A 21 13.49 -4.80 1.86
C ILE A 21 13.92 -5.71 0.72
N GLU A 22 15.18 -6.05 0.68
CA GLU A 22 15.73 -6.98 -0.30
C GLU A 22 15.44 -8.41 0.14
N SER A 23 14.99 -9.27 -0.78
CA SER A 23 14.61 -10.64 -0.47
C SER A 23 15.79 -11.64 -0.52
N GLY A 24 17.02 -11.13 -0.43
CA GLY A 24 18.22 -11.95 -0.53
C GLY A 24 18.61 -12.32 -1.97
N ASP A 25 19.65 -13.14 -2.09
CA ASP A 25 20.19 -13.60 -3.38
C ASP A 25 19.15 -14.49 -4.10
N PRO A 26 18.99 -14.38 -5.42
CA PRO A 26 18.16 -15.30 -6.21
C PRO A 26 18.54 -16.79 -6.08
N VAL A 27 19.76 -17.11 -5.69
CA VAL A 27 20.22 -18.47 -5.41
C VAL A 27 19.54 -19.07 -4.17
N ASN A 28 19.10 -18.25 -3.25
CA ASN A 28 18.34 -18.67 -2.09
C ASN A 28 16.98 -19.24 -2.49
N GLY A 29 16.59 -20.31 -1.82
CA GLY A 29 15.27 -20.91 -2.04
C GLY A 29 14.12 -19.96 -1.70
N LEU A 30 12.95 -20.19 -2.28
CA LEU A 30 11.77 -19.39 -2.03
C LEU A 30 11.42 -19.24 -0.52
N PRO A 31 11.45 -20.32 0.30
CA PRO A 31 11.14 -20.20 1.73
C PRO A 31 12.05 -19.21 2.47
N GLU A 32 13.35 -19.25 2.20
CA GLU A 32 14.31 -18.33 2.81
C GLU A 32 14.03 -16.87 2.41
N ARG A 33 13.81 -16.62 1.14
CA ARG A 33 13.48 -15.29 0.62
C ARG A 33 12.18 -14.72 1.21
N LEU A 34 11.16 -15.55 1.40
CA LEU A 34 9.93 -15.15 2.07
C LEU A 34 10.16 -14.86 3.56
N GLY A 35 11.01 -15.65 4.23
CA GLY A 35 11.43 -15.41 5.61
C GLY A 35 12.13 -14.06 5.78
N ILE A 36 13.04 -13.71 4.87
CA ILE A 36 13.71 -12.39 4.86
C ILE A 36 12.70 -11.26 4.70
N LEU A 37 11.74 -11.38 3.78
CA LEU A 37 10.69 -10.37 3.60
C LEU A 37 9.84 -10.22 4.85
N TYR A 38 9.43 -11.34 5.46
CA TYR A 38 8.66 -11.35 6.70
C TYR A 38 9.40 -10.64 7.84
N ALA A 39 10.67 -10.99 8.06
CA ALA A 39 11.51 -10.39 9.10
C ALA A 39 11.73 -8.89 8.86
N GLY A 40 12.01 -8.49 7.61
CA GLY A 40 12.19 -7.09 7.26
C GLY A 40 10.93 -6.25 7.46
N ILE A 41 9.74 -6.79 7.21
CA ILE A 41 8.49 -6.09 7.54
C ILE A 41 8.36 -5.92 9.06
N LYS A 42 8.66 -6.95 9.85
CA LYS A 42 8.62 -6.84 11.32
C LYS A 42 9.58 -5.76 11.83
N GLU A 43 10.78 -5.67 11.30
CA GLU A 43 11.74 -4.61 11.64
C GLU A 43 11.18 -3.20 11.33
N VAL A 44 10.53 -3.04 10.18
CA VAL A 44 9.87 -1.78 9.82
C VAL A 44 8.75 -1.46 10.82
N LEU A 45 7.93 -2.42 11.21
CA LEU A 45 6.86 -2.24 12.18
C LEU A 45 7.39 -1.85 13.56
N ASP A 46 8.44 -2.50 14.02
CA ASP A 46 9.07 -2.23 15.32
C ASP A 46 9.72 -0.83 15.34
N THR A 47 10.27 -0.39 14.20
CA THR A 47 10.94 0.90 14.07
C THR A 47 9.95 2.06 13.98
N TYR A 48 8.95 1.97 13.12
CA TYR A 48 8.04 3.09 12.80
C TYR A 48 6.70 3.01 13.53
N LYS A 49 6.34 1.86 14.10
CA LYS A 49 5.11 1.61 14.90
C LYS A 49 3.85 2.19 14.23
N PRO A 50 3.56 1.84 12.97
CA PRO A 50 2.39 2.36 12.27
C PRO A 50 1.10 1.85 12.93
N GLU A 51 0.01 2.62 12.83
CA GLU A 51 -1.31 2.25 13.35
C GLU A 51 -2.11 1.40 12.35
N SER A 52 -1.76 1.45 11.06
CA SER A 52 -2.40 0.68 9.99
C SER A 52 -1.44 0.47 8.82
N ALA A 53 -1.76 -0.48 7.97
CA ALA A 53 -1.04 -0.73 6.74
C ALA A 53 -1.99 -0.77 5.54
N ALA A 54 -1.44 -0.49 4.37
CA ALA A 54 -2.16 -0.63 3.11
C ALA A 54 -1.29 -1.31 2.07
N ILE A 55 -1.91 -2.13 1.24
CA ILE A 55 -1.25 -2.91 0.19
C ILE A 55 -2.03 -2.74 -1.12
N GLU A 56 -1.30 -2.64 -2.23
CA GLU A 56 -1.93 -2.68 -3.55
C GLU A 56 -2.40 -4.10 -3.88
N GLU A 57 -3.60 -4.22 -4.45
CA GLU A 57 -4.08 -5.47 -5.03
C GLU A 57 -3.22 -5.84 -6.24
N VAL A 58 -2.80 -7.10 -6.31
CA VAL A 58 -2.05 -7.62 -7.45
C VAL A 58 -3.00 -8.15 -8.50
N PHE A 59 -2.90 -7.64 -9.73
CA PHE A 59 -3.59 -8.20 -10.88
C PHE A 59 -2.72 -9.25 -11.57
N LEU A 60 -3.38 -10.16 -12.29
CA LEU A 60 -2.73 -11.17 -13.11
C LEU A 60 -1.82 -10.51 -14.14
N ASN A 61 -0.55 -10.91 -14.16
CA ASN A 61 0.40 -10.50 -15.18
C ASN A 61 0.39 -11.54 -16.33
N VAL A 62 0.89 -11.16 -17.49
CA VAL A 62 1.03 -12.03 -18.65
C VAL A 62 1.91 -13.26 -18.36
N ASN A 63 2.86 -13.13 -17.42
CA ASN A 63 3.72 -14.23 -16.99
C ASN A 63 3.19 -14.87 -15.69
N PRO A 64 2.62 -16.11 -15.75
CA PRO A 64 2.08 -16.80 -14.57
C PRO A 64 3.11 -17.02 -13.44
N ARG A 65 4.37 -17.33 -13.80
CA ARG A 65 5.44 -17.56 -12.82
C ARG A 65 5.74 -16.29 -12.01
N SER A 66 5.84 -15.16 -12.66
CA SER A 66 6.05 -13.87 -11.99
C SER A 66 4.86 -13.49 -11.11
N THR A 67 3.64 -13.74 -11.57
CA THR A 67 2.42 -13.52 -10.79
C THR A 67 2.40 -14.37 -9.53
N LEU A 68 2.75 -15.66 -9.65
CA LEU A 68 2.80 -16.57 -8.51
C LEU A 68 3.84 -16.10 -7.47
N MET A 69 5.05 -15.76 -7.91
CA MET A 69 6.10 -15.28 -7.02
C MET A 69 5.71 -13.98 -6.30
N LEU A 70 5.08 -13.06 -7.02
CA LEU A 70 4.59 -11.81 -6.45
C LEU A 70 3.47 -12.07 -5.43
N GLY A 71 2.54 -12.98 -5.72
CA GLY A 71 1.49 -13.39 -4.79
C GLY A 71 2.04 -14.03 -3.52
N GLN A 72 3.06 -14.87 -3.63
CA GLN A 72 3.74 -15.49 -2.48
C GLN A 72 4.45 -14.44 -1.61
N ALA A 73 5.20 -13.52 -2.22
CA ALA A 73 5.85 -12.42 -1.50
C ALA A 73 4.83 -11.54 -0.79
N ARG A 74 3.72 -11.20 -1.48
CA ARG A 74 2.60 -10.44 -0.91
C ARG A 74 1.97 -11.17 0.28
N GLY A 75 1.77 -12.48 0.18
CA GLY A 75 1.26 -13.29 1.29
C GLY A 75 2.15 -13.25 2.52
N ALA A 76 3.47 -13.33 2.36
CA ALA A 76 4.42 -13.20 3.47
C ALA A 76 4.35 -11.82 4.15
N VAL A 77 4.18 -10.75 3.37
CA VAL A 77 4.00 -9.38 3.91
C VAL A 77 2.71 -9.26 4.69
N ILE A 78 1.58 -9.74 4.14
CA ILE A 78 0.29 -9.72 4.83
C ILE A 78 0.38 -10.51 6.14
N ALA A 79 1.00 -11.69 6.12
CA ALA A 79 1.20 -12.52 7.31
C ALA A 79 2.00 -11.78 8.39
N ALA A 80 3.06 -11.05 8.02
CA ALA A 80 3.84 -10.23 8.96
C ALA A 80 3.00 -9.12 9.59
N LEU A 81 2.22 -8.39 8.79
CA LEU A 81 1.35 -7.31 9.24
C LEU A 81 0.25 -7.83 10.19
N VAL A 82 -0.43 -8.91 9.81
CA VAL A 82 -1.50 -9.52 10.61
C VAL A 82 -0.96 -10.13 11.89
N SER A 83 0.23 -10.75 11.88
CA SER A 83 0.86 -11.28 13.09
C SER A 83 1.17 -10.19 14.11
N ALA A 84 1.40 -8.96 13.65
CA ALA A 84 1.57 -7.78 14.50
C ALA A 84 0.22 -7.13 14.89
N LYS A 85 -0.91 -7.76 14.55
CA LYS A 85 -2.28 -7.26 14.81
C LYS A 85 -2.57 -5.90 14.16
N LEU A 86 -1.87 -5.58 13.08
CA LEU A 86 -2.04 -4.32 12.37
C LEU A 86 -3.25 -4.43 11.41
N PRO A 87 -4.18 -3.47 11.41
CA PRO A 87 -5.22 -3.38 10.39
C PRO A 87 -4.59 -3.22 9.00
N VAL A 88 -5.00 -4.06 8.04
CA VAL A 88 -4.48 -4.03 6.67
C VAL A 88 -5.62 -3.74 5.71
N ALA A 89 -5.47 -2.69 4.90
CA ALA A 89 -6.39 -2.35 3.82
C ALA A 89 -5.77 -2.71 2.46
N GLU A 90 -6.61 -3.08 1.51
CA GLU A 90 -6.21 -3.44 0.15
C GLU A 90 -6.89 -2.51 -0.85
N TYR A 91 -6.11 -1.99 -1.81
CA TYR A 91 -6.60 -1.05 -2.80
C TYR A 91 -6.14 -1.43 -4.20
N SER A 92 -7.07 -1.40 -5.15
CA SER A 92 -6.72 -1.56 -6.57
C SER A 92 -6.03 -0.31 -7.11
N ALA A 93 -5.19 -0.47 -8.14
CA ALA A 93 -4.53 0.64 -8.83
C ALA A 93 -5.52 1.73 -9.31
N LEU A 94 -6.73 1.32 -9.71
CA LEU A 94 -7.80 2.23 -10.10
C LEU A 94 -8.23 3.11 -8.91
N ARG A 95 -8.48 2.52 -7.74
CA ARG A 95 -8.86 3.23 -6.52
C ARG A 95 -7.77 4.17 -6.05
N VAL A 96 -6.50 3.73 -6.10
CA VAL A 96 -5.35 4.59 -5.77
C VAL A 96 -5.33 5.83 -6.65
N LYS A 97 -5.45 5.68 -7.97
CA LYS A 97 -5.50 6.82 -8.90
C LYS A 97 -6.66 7.75 -8.62
N GLN A 98 -7.85 7.22 -8.39
CA GLN A 98 -9.03 8.02 -8.05
C GLN A 98 -8.86 8.81 -6.75
N ALA A 99 -8.28 8.20 -5.73
CA ALA A 99 -8.05 8.86 -4.44
C ALA A 99 -7.02 10.00 -4.53
N ILE A 100 -6.02 9.89 -5.43
CA ILE A 100 -4.94 10.88 -5.56
C ILE A 100 -5.31 12.00 -6.52
N VAL A 101 -5.83 11.67 -7.70
CA VAL A 101 -6.03 12.62 -8.81
C VAL A 101 -7.51 12.90 -9.07
N GLY A 102 -8.42 12.16 -8.45
CA GLY A 102 -9.87 12.27 -8.67
C GLY A 102 -10.36 11.45 -9.88
N THR A 103 -9.49 10.82 -10.65
CA THR A 103 -9.85 9.99 -11.80
C THR A 103 -8.99 8.73 -11.92
N GLY A 104 -9.61 7.60 -12.25
CA GLY A 104 -8.89 6.34 -12.48
C GLY A 104 -8.09 6.31 -13.79
N ARG A 105 -8.31 7.27 -14.69
CA ARG A 105 -7.60 7.40 -15.98
C ARG A 105 -6.32 8.23 -15.90
N ALA A 106 -5.93 8.66 -14.69
CA ALA A 106 -4.71 9.43 -14.49
C ALA A 106 -3.47 8.71 -15.03
N THR A 107 -2.61 9.46 -15.68
CA THR A 107 -1.31 8.97 -16.15
C THR A 107 -0.31 8.89 -15.00
N LYS A 108 0.75 8.09 -15.15
CA LYS A 108 1.81 8.00 -14.13
C LYS A 108 2.41 9.37 -13.76
N PRO A 109 2.78 10.26 -14.71
CA PRO A 109 3.27 11.60 -14.36
C PRO A 109 2.27 12.42 -13.54
N GLN A 110 0.97 12.34 -13.84
CA GLN A 110 -0.05 13.05 -13.06
C GLN A 110 -0.12 12.54 -11.61
N VAL A 111 -0.04 11.22 -11.41
CA VAL A 111 0.01 10.64 -10.06
C VAL A 111 1.26 11.09 -9.32
N GLN A 112 2.45 11.02 -9.96
CA GLN A 112 3.72 11.44 -9.36
C GLN A 112 3.70 12.93 -8.93
N GLU A 113 3.20 13.80 -9.78
CA GLU A 113 3.09 15.24 -9.46
C GLU A 113 2.12 15.48 -8.31
N MET A 114 0.98 14.77 -8.28
CA MET A 114 0.02 14.93 -7.20
C MET A 114 0.55 14.37 -5.86
N VAL A 115 1.24 13.23 -5.88
CA VAL A 115 1.93 12.70 -4.68
C VAL A 115 2.94 13.70 -4.14
N LYS A 116 3.75 14.33 -5.02
CA LYS A 116 4.67 15.39 -4.64
C LYS A 116 3.95 16.53 -3.92
N ARG A 117 2.83 16.99 -4.46
CA ARG A 117 2.04 18.11 -3.90
C ARG A 117 1.41 17.74 -2.56
N LEU A 118 0.76 16.58 -2.47
CA LEU A 118 0.06 16.14 -1.27
C LEU A 118 1.01 15.95 -0.07
N LEU A 119 2.20 15.42 -0.32
CA LEU A 119 3.23 15.19 0.68
C LEU A 119 4.26 16.32 0.77
N ARG A 120 4.10 17.39 -0.02
CA ARG A 120 5.03 18.54 -0.07
C ARG A 120 6.50 18.16 -0.27
N LEU A 121 6.74 17.18 -1.16
CA LEU A 121 8.09 16.71 -1.44
C LEU A 121 8.89 17.75 -2.24
N ASN A 122 10.19 17.83 -1.99
CA ASN A 122 11.08 18.75 -2.71
C ASN A 122 11.29 18.38 -4.18
N ARG A 123 11.10 17.09 -4.52
CA ARG A 123 11.25 16.56 -5.88
C ARG A 123 10.17 15.56 -6.22
N ILE A 124 9.93 15.32 -7.51
CA ILE A 124 9.02 14.29 -7.98
C ILE A 124 9.59 12.92 -7.60
N PRO A 125 8.82 12.05 -6.90
CA PRO A 125 9.27 10.70 -6.58
C PRO A 125 9.37 9.84 -7.84
N GLY A 126 10.29 8.87 -7.84
CA GLY A 126 10.33 7.84 -8.89
C GLY A 126 9.03 7.02 -8.95
N THR A 127 8.82 6.30 -10.05
CA THR A 127 7.57 5.56 -10.31
C THR A 127 7.18 4.64 -9.14
N ASP A 128 8.07 3.72 -8.76
CA ASP A 128 7.80 2.74 -7.69
C ASP A 128 7.58 3.40 -6.33
N ALA A 129 8.32 4.50 -6.08
CA ALA A 129 8.13 5.28 -4.86
C ALA A 129 6.77 5.98 -4.84
N SER A 130 6.34 6.50 -5.99
CA SER A 130 5.05 7.14 -6.16
C SER A 130 3.89 6.16 -6.00
N ASP A 131 4.01 4.96 -6.55
CA ASP A 131 2.99 3.92 -6.45
C ASP A 131 2.78 3.54 -4.97
N ALA A 132 3.86 3.27 -4.22
CA ALA A 132 3.76 2.93 -2.79
C ALA A 132 3.26 4.10 -1.92
N LEU A 133 3.70 5.34 -2.19
CA LEU A 133 3.16 6.53 -1.52
C LEU A 133 1.69 6.75 -1.87
N GLY A 134 1.31 6.46 -3.10
CA GLY A 134 -0.07 6.54 -3.56
C GLY A 134 -1.01 5.63 -2.79
N VAL A 135 -0.59 4.39 -2.50
CA VAL A 135 -1.36 3.45 -1.68
C VAL A 135 -1.53 4.00 -0.26
N ALA A 136 -0.48 4.56 0.34
CA ALA A 136 -0.55 5.14 1.68
C ALA A 136 -1.48 6.37 1.74
N ILE A 137 -1.43 7.26 0.73
CA ILE A 137 -2.34 8.41 0.61
C ILE A 137 -3.78 7.95 0.42
N CYS A 138 -4.01 6.93 -0.41
CA CYS A 138 -5.33 6.33 -0.61
C CYS A 138 -5.90 5.82 0.71
N ALA A 139 -5.11 5.11 1.50
CA ALA A 139 -5.51 4.65 2.84
C ALA A 139 -5.87 5.81 3.77
N ALA A 140 -5.04 6.86 3.81
CA ALA A 140 -5.29 8.05 4.62
C ALA A 140 -6.62 8.74 4.25
N HIS A 141 -6.91 8.87 2.97
CA HIS A 141 -8.17 9.47 2.51
C HIS A 141 -9.39 8.62 2.89
N HIS A 142 -9.27 7.28 2.85
CA HIS A 142 -10.37 6.38 3.24
C HIS A 142 -10.55 6.28 4.76
N ALA A 143 -9.48 6.36 5.54
CA ALA A 143 -9.56 6.37 7.01
C ALA A 143 -10.29 7.61 7.55
N ASN A 144 -10.18 8.74 6.85
CA ASN A 144 -10.84 10.01 7.21
C ASN A 144 -12.32 10.10 6.78
N ILE A 145 -12.87 9.09 6.10
CA ILE A 145 -14.30 9.03 5.80
C ILE A 145 -15.04 8.61 7.07
N PRO A 146 -15.98 9.43 7.62
CA PRO A 146 -16.73 9.04 8.79
C PRO A 146 -17.43 7.69 8.58
N LYS A 147 -17.31 6.77 9.54
CA LYS A 147 -17.92 5.43 9.48
C LYS A 147 -19.44 5.45 9.22
N ALA A 148 -20.11 6.55 9.49
CA ALA A 148 -21.52 6.76 9.21
C ALA A 148 -21.91 6.68 7.72
N ILE A 149 -20.97 6.94 6.80
CA ILE A 149 -21.23 6.88 5.35
C ILE A 149 -20.99 5.48 4.79
N SER A 150 -20.10 4.69 5.41
CA SER A 150 -19.79 3.32 4.97
C SER A 150 -20.88 2.30 5.32
N GLY A 151 -21.75 2.62 6.29
CA GLY A 151 -22.84 1.74 6.75
C GLY A 151 -24.15 1.83 5.93
N THR A 152 -24.31 2.83 5.07
CA THR A 152 -25.59 3.09 4.40
C THR A 152 -25.74 2.39 3.04
N LEU A 153 -24.71 1.69 2.55
CA LEU A 153 -24.76 0.95 1.27
C LEU A 153 -25.03 -0.55 1.40
N ALA A 154 -25.17 -1.07 2.61
CA ALA A 154 -25.54 -2.46 2.83
C ALA A 154 -26.89 -2.56 3.55
N THR A 155 -27.89 -3.02 2.82
CA THR A 155 -29.19 -3.51 3.19
C THR A 155 -30.39 -2.63 2.81
N LYS A 156 -30.74 -2.66 1.53
CA LYS A 156 -32.16 -2.70 1.17
C LYS A 156 -32.51 -4.15 0.80
N LYS A 157 -32.72 -5.01 1.79
CA LYS A 157 -33.46 -6.26 1.59
C LYS A 157 -34.89 -5.90 1.22
N ARG A 158 -35.24 -6.11 -0.03
CA ARG A 158 -36.64 -6.15 -0.46
C ARG A 158 -37.27 -7.42 0.14
N ASN A 159 -38.11 -7.24 1.15
CA ASN A 159 -39.13 -8.23 1.49
C ASN A 159 -40.17 -8.24 0.36
N LYS A 160 -40.35 -9.41 -0.26
CA LYS A 160 -41.59 -9.92 -0.78
C LYS A 160 -41.64 -11.41 -0.52
#